data_a46c74aa82a0f0b24c6778c23c796c89
#
_entry.id   a46c74aa82a0f0b24c6778c23c796c89
#
_cell.length_a   1.000
_cell.length_b   1.000
_cell.length_c   1.000
_cell.angle_alpha   90.00
_cell.angle_beta   90.00
_cell.angle_gamma   90.00
#
_symmetry.space_group_name_H-M   'P 1'
#
loop_
_entity.id
_entity.type
_entity.pdbx_description
1 polymer ?
#
loop_
_entity_poly.entity_id
_entity_poly.type
_entity_poly.pdbx_seq_one_letter_code
_entity_poly.pdbx_strand_id
1 'polypeptide(L)'
;MKYISTILVCAGLWPAATVCAQNGGEKDSTLNRTVVVENQYNPEVMDAFKVNVMPEVEEPAAPKQAINYATDLRPLGAWKATPMEAMSRELAQKGADRGYVRAAYGTLNNVDLKGSYLWDISSKDRLGIMASLYGLNGDIPHFMEGEEWKSRFYRTDVSLDYRHDFRKVALKLGGAFASQVFNYMPSMNEGVENWPTTQRYTLGEGYVGVVSRDKDLPIQFAFQTGLRSFSLRYDNYYMVYGSENIFHTEGFMAGNINEEQQVGVGLEMDNLIHDVSQQDYTLLQLNPYYTYQGESVKLRVGAHVDLQTAYGSGLKAAPDVKLEYTFADTYVAYLNVLGGTRLNDFRRLNDFSPYWTIAQQMHTSYTPLDAKIGLKASPVIGLGFELYGGYRITKNELFAVPGGFYTDKQNVFYTGILQDKGKVGYGGVSVSYAYRDWVDFSVNGTYYSWNVTEGNEGLLQLKPELKADFSVRAKVIKNCHALLNYNYERRQKKADLKRADAINNLSVGAEYELLNRINVFGRLNNLLNKAYATEAGYPVEGLHFMAGISCRF
;
A
#
# COMPACT_ATOMS: atom_id res chain seq x y z
N MET A 1 -26.68 26.21 6.73
CA MET A 1 -25.74 27.34 6.58
C MET A 1 -24.27 27.00 6.87
N LYS A 2 -23.94 25.83 7.42
CA LYS A 2 -22.52 25.43 7.66
C LYS A 2 -21.75 24.99 6.39
N TYR A 3 -22.46 24.60 5.36
CA TYR A 3 -21.84 24.07 4.13
C TYR A 3 -21.34 25.13 3.14
N ILE A 4 -21.78 26.36 3.27
CA ILE A 4 -21.38 27.46 2.37
C ILE A 4 -19.98 27.98 2.68
N SER A 5 -19.53 27.87 3.94
CA SER A 5 -18.22 28.36 4.36
C SER A 5 -17.06 27.50 3.85
N THR A 6 -17.27 26.17 3.76
CA THR A 6 -16.22 25.24 3.32
C THR A 6 -16.00 25.33 1.81
N ILE A 7 -17.06 25.57 1.05
CA ILE A 7 -16.97 25.77 -0.41
C ILE A 7 -16.24 27.08 -0.74
N LEU A 8 -16.37 28.11 0.10
CA LEU A 8 -15.71 29.39 -0.12
C LEU A 8 -14.20 29.33 0.10
N VAL A 9 -13.72 28.46 1.00
CA VAL A 9 -12.27 28.29 1.23
C VAL A 9 -11.62 27.55 0.05
N CYS A 10 -12.30 26.58 -0.55
CA CYS A 10 -11.80 25.92 -1.76
C CYS A 10 -11.84 26.83 -2.99
N ALA A 11 -12.82 27.75 -3.08
CA ALA A 11 -12.92 28.71 -4.16
C ALA A 11 -11.92 29.88 -4.05
N GLY A 12 -11.47 30.18 -2.83
CA GLY A 12 -10.50 31.27 -2.57
C GLY A 12 -9.06 30.94 -2.98
N LEU A 13 -8.71 29.68 -3.16
CA LEU A 13 -7.37 29.27 -3.62
C LEU A 13 -7.27 29.15 -5.15
N TRP A 14 -8.38 29.23 -5.87
CA TRP A 14 -8.41 29.09 -7.32
C TRP A 14 -7.86 30.29 -8.12
N PRO A 15 -8.00 31.56 -7.70
CA PRO A 15 -7.52 32.67 -8.51
C PRO A 15 -6.01 32.95 -8.42
N ALA A 16 -5.30 32.40 -7.45
CA ALA A 16 -3.86 32.64 -7.34
C ALA A 16 -3.01 31.89 -8.39
N ALA A 17 -3.54 30.82 -8.98
CA ALA A 17 -2.83 30.05 -10.00
C ALA A 17 -2.95 30.65 -11.41
N THR A 18 -3.90 31.56 -11.64
CA THR A 18 -4.12 32.16 -12.97
C THR A 18 -3.34 33.46 -13.20
N VAL A 19 -2.76 34.05 -12.15
CA VAL A 19 -2.05 35.35 -12.26
C VAL A 19 -0.59 35.17 -12.66
N CYS A 20 0.02 34.00 -12.47
CA CYS A 20 1.42 33.77 -12.84
C CYS A 20 1.66 33.37 -14.31
N ALA A 21 0.61 33.24 -15.12
CA ALA A 21 0.76 32.80 -16.52
C ALA A 21 0.86 33.93 -17.55
N GLN A 22 0.84 35.20 -17.16
CA GLN A 22 0.73 36.33 -18.08
C GLN A 22 1.85 37.38 -18.00
N ASN A 23 3.06 37.03 -17.63
CA ASN A 23 4.18 37.93 -17.87
C ASN A 23 5.46 37.16 -18.21
N GLY A 24 5.46 36.55 -19.36
CA GLY A 24 6.67 36.07 -20.04
C GLY A 24 6.93 36.91 -21.28
N GLY A 25 7.21 38.15 -21.08
CA GLY A 25 7.80 38.98 -22.13
C GLY A 25 9.22 38.52 -22.41
N GLU A 26 9.50 38.37 -23.69
CA GLU A 26 10.80 38.20 -24.30
C GLU A 26 11.99 38.64 -23.45
N LYS A 27 12.85 37.69 -23.20
CA LYS A 27 14.31 37.83 -23.01
C LYS A 27 14.76 36.45 -22.55
N ASP A 28 15.58 35.77 -23.18
CA ASP A 28 16.81 36.04 -23.85
C ASP A 28 17.23 34.81 -24.65
N SER A 29 17.37 35.02 -25.89
CA SER A 29 17.89 34.04 -26.82
C SER A 29 19.38 33.74 -26.69
N THR A 30 20.03 34.35 -25.73
CA THR A 30 21.46 34.20 -25.55
C THR A 30 21.89 32.99 -24.75
N LEU A 31 21.07 32.59 -23.83
CA LEU A 31 21.37 31.43 -22.99
C LEU A 31 21.28 30.10 -23.71
N ASN A 32 20.44 30.04 -24.67
CA ASN A 32 20.26 28.80 -25.44
C ASN A 32 21.36 28.50 -26.43
N ARG A 33 22.23 29.48 -26.62
CA ARG A 33 23.32 29.28 -27.54
C ARG A 33 24.53 28.68 -26.93
N THR A 34 24.75 29.01 -25.76
CA THR A 34 25.96 28.59 -25.08
C THR A 34 25.95 27.11 -24.84
N VAL A 35 24.81 26.61 -24.39
CA VAL A 35 24.67 25.22 -24.10
C VAL A 35 24.81 24.29 -25.30
N VAL A 36 24.45 24.82 -26.45
CA VAL A 36 24.55 23.99 -27.66
C VAL A 36 25.98 23.81 -28.11
N VAL A 37 26.80 24.75 -27.72
CA VAL A 37 28.13 24.66 -28.24
C VAL A 37 28.99 23.69 -27.51
N GLU A 38 28.74 23.61 -26.31
CA GLU A 38 29.61 22.76 -25.58
C GLU A 38 29.44 21.38 -25.85
N ASN A 39 28.29 21.16 -26.24
CA ASN A 39 28.03 19.84 -26.55
C ASN A 39 28.62 19.30 -27.73
N GLN A 40 29.26 20.03 -28.31
CA GLN A 40 30.00 19.58 -29.33
C GLN A 40 31.10 18.85 -28.92
N TYR A 41 31.09 18.82 -27.87
CA TYR A 41 31.72 17.85 -27.49
C TYR A 41 32.79 17.47 -28.32
N ASN A 42 33.44 16.81 -27.86
CA ASN A 42 34.70 16.46 -28.43
C ASN A 42 34.62 15.11 -29.13
N PRO A 43 34.27 15.11 -30.36
CA PRO A 43 34.23 13.93 -31.16
C PRO A 43 35.56 13.25 -31.33
N GLU A 44 36.59 13.98 -31.14
CA GLU A 44 37.91 13.43 -31.29
C GLU A 44 38.25 12.37 -30.30
N VAL A 45 37.68 12.47 -29.14
CA VAL A 45 37.88 11.49 -28.08
C VAL A 45 37.29 10.15 -28.48
N MET A 46 36.27 10.21 -29.28
CA MET A 46 35.62 8.99 -29.66
C MET A 46 36.24 8.32 -30.82
N ASP A 47 36.78 9.08 -31.70
CA ASP A 47 37.48 8.52 -32.84
C ASP A 47 38.79 7.84 -32.47
N ALA A 48 39.34 8.27 -31.36
CA ALA A 48 40.56 7.66 -30.90
C ALA A 48 40.38 6.22 -30.39
N PHE A 49 39.20 5.91 -29.98
CA PHE A 49 38.84 4.58 -29.52
C PHE A 49 38.00 3.86 -30.57
N LYS A 50 38.58 3.57 -31.66
CA LYS A 50 38.02 2.55 -32.56
C LYS A 50 38.04 1.22 -31.83
N VAL A 51 36.97 0.97 -31.14
CA VAL A 51 36.71 -0.35 -30.57
C VAL A 51 36.47 -1.27 -31.76
N ASN A 52 37.47 -2.03 -32.09
CA ASN A 52 37.39 -3.05 -33.13
C ASN A 52 36.56 -4.26 -32.73
N VAL A 53 36.03 -4.24 -31.55
CA VAL A 53 35.05 -5.17 -31.08
C VAL A 53 33.76 -4.34 -31.00
N MET A 54 32.81 -4.63 -31.89
CA MET A 54 31.44 -4.23 -31.58
C MET A 54 31.17 -4.76 -30.18
N PRO A 55 30.83 -3.91 -29.21
CA PRO A 55 30.28 -4.43 -28.00
C PRO A 55 29.12 -5.28 -28.46
N GLU A 56 29.17 -6.54 -28.14
CA GLU A 56 27.99 -7.35 -28.14
C GLU A 56 27.08 -6.60 -27.18
N VAL A 57 26.12 -5.88 -27.76
CA VAL A 57 25.06 -5.27 -27.00
C VAL A 57 24.34 -6.49 -26.49
N GLU A 58 24.73 -6.94 -25.31
CA GLU A 58 23.82 -7.71 -24.51
C GLU A 58 22.56 -6.85 -24.51
N GLU A 59 21.54 -7.33 -25.20
CA GLU A 59 20.22 -6.74 -25.11
C GLU A 59 20.06 -6.45 -23.62
N PRO A 60 19.84 -5.18 -23.22
CA PRO A 60 19.65 -4.90 -21.83
C PRO A 60 18.57 -5.86 -21.45
N ALA A 61 18.92 -6.88 -20.67
CA ALA A 61 17.95 -7.72 -20.06
C ALA A 61 17.15 -6.72 -19.27
N ALA A 62 16.08 -6.22 -19.91
CA ALA A 62 15.12 -5.41 -19.22
C ALA A 62 14.87 -6.22 -17.97
N PRO A 63 15.21 -5.73 -16.79
CA PRO A 63 15.00 -6.53 -15.61
C PRO A 63 13.56 -6.92 -15.79
N LYS A 64 13.33 -8.19 -16.08
CA LYS A 64 11.99 -8.73 -16.08
C LYS A 64 11.60 -8.39 -14.66
N GLN A 65 10.96 -7.24 -14.53
CA GLN A 65 10.41 -6.86 -13.27
C GLN A 65 9.57 -8.07 -12.99
N ALA A 66 10.08 -8.92 -12.11
CA ALA A 66 9.33 -10.06 -11.68
C ALA A 66 8.08 -9.39 -11.18
N ILE A 67 7.06 -9.40 -12.04
CA ILE A 67 5.74 -9.10 -11.57
C ILE A 67 5.61 -10.18 -10.55
N ASN A 68 5.85 -9.81 -9.32
CA ASN A 68 5.57 -10.67 -8.22
C ASN A 68 4.09 -10.89 -8.34
N TYR A 69 3.75 -11.96 -9.05
CA TYR A 69 2.48 -12.61 -8.88
C TYR A 69 2.54 -13.26 -7.51
N ALA A 70 2.99 -12.50 -6.51
CA ALA A 70 2.63 -12.79 -5.20
C ALA A 70 1.12 -12.69 -5.23
N THR A 71 0.51 -13.79 -5.52
CA THR A 71 -0.65 -14.10 -4.79
C THR A 71 -0.17 -13.94 -3.38
N ASP A 72 -0.34 -12.74 -2.89
CA ASP A 72 -0.34 -12.48 -1.51
C ASP A 72 -1.52 -13.32 -1.01
N LEU A 73 -1.23 -14.57 -0.79
CA LEU A 73 -2.12 -15.51 -0.14
C LEU A 73 -2.11 -15.12 1.32
N ARG A 74 -2.53 -13.89 1.54
CA ARG A 74 -2.85 -13.45 2.87
C ARG A 74 -4.09 -14.19 3.25
N PRO A 75 -4.05 -14.85 4.40
CA PRO A 75 -5.27 -15.32 5.01
C PRO A 75 -6.29 -14.20 4.98
N LEU A 76 -7.55 -14.53 4.92
CA LEU A 76 -8.72 -13.65 4.77
C LEU A 76 -8.75 -12.38 5.64
N GLY A 77 -7.83 -12.08 6.41
CA GLY A 77 -7.74 -10.90 7.23
C GLY A 77 -6.61 -9.93 6.91
N ALA A 78 -5.74 -10.25 5.99
CA ALA A 78 -4.56 -9.42 5.71
C ALA A 78 -4.60 -8.73 4.35
N TRP A 79 -5.76 -8.43 3.83
CA TRP A 79 -5.90 -7.59 2.65
C TRP A 79 -5.51 -6.15 2.97
N LYS A 80 -4.24 -5.87 2.91
CA LYS A 80 -3.86 -4.51 2.55
C LYS A 80 -4.16 -4.41 1.05
N ALA A 81 -5.29 -3.81 0.71
CA ALA A 81 -5.38 -3.10 -0.54
C ALA A 81 -4.30 -2.01 -0.44
N THR A 82 -3.08 -2.33 -0.86
CA THR A 82 -2.17 -1.28 -1.26
C THR A 82 -2.89 -0.61 -2.41
N PRO A 83 -3.34 0.66 -2.28
CA PRO A 83 -3.72 1.39 -3.46
C PRO A 83 -2.54 1.20 -4.40
N MET A 84 -2.80 0.75 -5.62
CA MET A 84 -1.76 0.77 -6.64
C MET A 84 -1.21 2.18 -6.60
N GLU A 85 0.05 2.32 -6.21
CA GLU A 85 0.75 3.55 -6.57
C GLU A 85 0.45 3.76 -8.04
N ALA A 86 -0.13 4.92 -8.35
CA ALA A 86 -0.55 5.24 -9.70
C ALA A 86 0.57 4.79 -10.61
N MET A 87 0.29 3.86 -11.51
CA MET A 87 1.31 3.30 -12.38
C MET A 87 1.92 4.46 -13.16
N SER A 88 2.88 5.13 -12.57
CA SER A 88 3.78 6.04 -13.23
C SER A 88 4.73 5.18 -14.05
N ARG A 89 4.19 4.59 -15.11
CA ARG A 89 4.98 3.88 -16.07
C ARG A 89 5.62 4.93 -16.96
N GLU A 90 6.84 5.26 -16.69
CA GLU A 90 7.68 5.86 -17.69
C GLU A 90 7.66 4.95 -18.91
N LEU A 91 7.13 5.51 -20.00
CA LEU A 91 7.19 5.00 -21.37
C LEU A 91 7.05 3.47 -21.50
N ALA A 92 5.88 3.03 -21.87
CA ALA A 92 5.69 1.67 -22.38
C ALA A 92 6.67 1.45 -23.53
N GLN A 93 7.65 0.58 -23.33
CA GLN A 93 8.50 0.13 -24.42
C GLN A 93 7.60 -0.43 -25.52
N LYS A 94 7.89 -0.05 -26.76
CA LYS A 94 7.19 -0.55 -27.95
C LYS A 94 7.21 -2.08 -27.92
N GLY A 95 6.03 -2.70 -27.71
CA GLY A 95 5.91 -4.16 -27.63
C GLY A 95 5.56 -4.74 -26.26
N ALA A 96 5.38 -3.92 -25.22
CA ALA A 96 4.90 -4.41 -23.92
C ALA A 96 3.43 -4.87 -24.01
N ASP A 97 3.13 -6.01 -23.39
CA ASP A 97 1.76 -6.52 -23.29
C ASP A 97 0.88 -5.48 -22.58
N ARG A 98 -0.29 -5.20 -23.16
CA ARG A 98 -1.22 -4.18 -22.66
C ARG A 98 -2.30 -4.73 -21.76
N GLY A 99 -2.55 -6.02 -21.89
CA GLY A 99 -3.59 -6.71 -21.17
C GLY A 99 -3.06 -7.87 -20.33
N TYR A 100 -3.73 -8.10 -19.21
CA TYR A 100 -3.51 -9.24 -18.34
C TYR A 100 -4.84 -9.77 -17.84
N VAL A 101 -5.02 -11.08 -17.93
CA VAL A 101 -6.16 -11.78 -17.32
C VAL A 101 -5.64 -12.99 -16.58
N ARG A 102 -6.19 -13.22 -15.41
CA ARG A 102 -5.94 -14.39 -14.57
C ARG A 102 -7.27 -14.93 -14.06
N ALA A 103 -7.42 -16.23 -14.10
CA ALA A 103 -8.54 -16.93 -13.50
C ALA A 103 -8.03 -18.15 -12.74
N ALA A 104 -8.44 -18.29 -11.49
CA ALA A 104 -8.12 -19.43 -10.66
C ALA A 104 -9.33 -19.87 -9.85
N TYR A 105 -9.37 -21.16 -9.58
CA TYR A 105 -10.39 -21.80 -8.76
C TYR A 105 -9.74 -22.85 -7.86
N GLY A 106 -10.30 -23.06 -6.68
CA GLY A 106 -9.72 -23.98 -5.71
C GLY A 106 -10.74 -24.59 -4.75
N THR A 107 -10.22 -25.34 -3.79
CA THR A 107 -10.99 -25.90 -2.68
C THR A 107 -11.68 -24.78 -1.88
N LEU A 108 -12.71 -25.10 -1.12
CA LEU A 108 -13.55 -24.13 -0.38
C LEU A 108 -14.21 -23.10 -1.33
N ASN A 109 -14.46 -23.50 -2.58
CA ASN A 109 -14.96 -22.62 -3.62
C ASN A 109 -14.17 -21.30 -3.73
N ASN A 110 -12.86 -21.36 -3.50
CA ASN A 110 -11.97 -20.23 -3.72
C ASN A 110 -11.97 -19.83 -5.18
N VAL A 111 -12.24 -18.55 -5.44
CA VAL A 111 -12.21 -17.93 -6.77
C VAL A 111 -11.25 -16.75 -6.74
N ASP A 112 -10.36 -16.64 -7.72
CA ASP A 112 -9.47 -15.51 -7.90
C ASP A 112 -9.46 -15.13 -9.38
N LEU A 113 -10.19 -14.06 -9.71
CA LEU A 113 -10.24 -13.48 -11.05
C LEU A 113 -9.56 -12.12 -11.02
N LYS A 114 -8.70 -11.85 -11.99
CA LYS A 114 -8.03 -10.56 -12.13
C LYS A 114 -7.88 -10.21 -13.60
N GLY A 115 -8.26 -9.00 -13.94
CA GLY A 115 -8.10 -8.47 -15.29
C GLY A 115 -7.59 -7.04 -15.25
N SER A 116 -6.68 -6.70 -16.16
CA SER A 116 -6.25 -5.32 -16.37
C SER A 116 -5.96 -5.08 -17.84
N TYR A 117 -6.28 -3.89 -18.30
CA TYR A 117 -5.99 -3.47 -19.66
C TYR A 117 -5.60 -1.99 -19.70
N LEU A 118 -4.53 -1.70 -20.41
CA LEU A 118 -4.07 -0.33 -20.67
C LEU A 118 -4.34 -0.01 -22.15
N TRP A 119 -5.26 0.90 -22.38
CA TRP A 119 -5.67 1.32 -23.69
C TRP A 119 -5.05 2.68 -24.05
N ASP A 120 -4.13 2.70 -24.99
CA ASP A 120 -3.65 3.93 -25.60
C ASP A 120 -4.66 4.35 -26.70
N ILE A 121 -5.63 5.18 -26.32
CA ILE A 121 -6.70 5.67 -27.21
C ILE A 121 -6.07 6.57 -28.29
N SER A 122 -5.12 7.40 -27.90
CA SER A 122 -4.32 8.24 -28.77
C SER A 122 -2.89 8.41 -28.21
N SER A 123 -2.03 9.16 -28.91
CA SER A 123 -0.71 9.51 -28.39
C SER A 123 -0.75 10.39 -27.13
N LYS A 124 -1.91 10.94 -26.81
CA LYS A 124 -2.13 11.82 -25.65
C LYS A 124 -3.10 11.23 -24.63
N ASP A 125 -3.85 10.21 -25.00
CA ASP A 125 -4.95 9.68 -24.21
C ASP A 125 -4.68 8.23 -23.83
N ARG A 126 -4.72 7.95 -22.55
CA ARG A 126 -4.60 6.60 -21.99
C ARG A 126 -5.73 6.30 -21.05
N LEU A 127 -6.26 5.10 -21.13
CA LEU A 127 -7.27 4.57 -20.24
C LEU A 127 -6.78 3.26 -19.66
N GLY A 128 -6.63 3.21 -18.34
CA GLY A 128 -6.37 2.00 -17.58
C GLY A 128 -7.67 1.47 -17.00
N ILE A 129 -7.90 0.18 -17.13
CA ILE A 129 -9.02 -0.53 -16.54
C ILE A 129 -8.48 -1.69 -15.74
N MET A 130 -8.92 -1.86 -14.50
CA MET A 130 -8.61 -3.02 -13.68
C MET A 130 -9.88 -3.54 -13.02
N ALA A 131 -10.02 -4.85 -13.00
CA ALA A 131 -11.08 -5.53 -12.26
C ALA A 131 -10.50 -6.75 -11.55
N SER A 132 -10.98 -7.01 -10.35
CA SER A 132 -10.65 -8.23 -9.61
C SER A 132 -11.85 -8.74 -8.83
N LEU A 133 -11.94 -10.04 -8.71
CA LEU A 133 -12.88 -10.75 -7.84
C LEU A 133 -12.09 -11.80 -7.07
N TYR A 134 -12.17 -11.73 -5.76
CA TYR A 134 -11.72 -12.78 -4.87
C TYR A 134 -12.92 -13.31 -4.09
N GLY A 135 -13.00 -14.60 -3.91
CA GLY A 135 -14.09 -15.22 -3.18
C GLY A 135 -13.71 -16.52 -2.48
N LEU A 136 -14.36 -16.77 -1.37
CA LEU A 136 -14.29 -17.97 -0.57
C LEU A 136 -15.72 -18.34 -0.12
N ASN A 137 -16.07 -19.61 -0.17
CA ASN A 137 -17.31 -20.09 0.40
C ASN A 137 -17.16 -21.56 0.80
N GLY A 138 -16.83 -21.81 2.05
CA GLY A 138 -16.59 -23.15 2.55
C GLY A 138 -16.49 -23.21 4.07
N ASP A 139 -16.37 -24.41 4.57
CA ASP A 139 -16.31 -24.69 5.99
C ASP A 139 -14.86 -24.52 6.48
N ILE A 140 -14.67 -23.65 7.45
CA ILE A 140 -13.38 -23.35 8.07
C ILE A 140 -13.44 -23.81 9.52
N PRO A 141 -12.35 -24.41 10.08
CA PRO A 141 -12.33 -24.77 11.48
C PRO A 141 -12.64 -23.57 12.38
N HIS A 142 -13.56 -23.76 13.30
CA HIS A 142 -13.86 -22.76 14.32
C HIS A 142 -12.73 -22.73 15.36
N PHE A 143 -12.58 -21.61 16.11
CA PHE A 143 -11.59 -21.52 17.18
C PHE A 143 -11.89 -22.47 18.35
N MET A 144 -13.14 -23.00 18.44
CA MET A 144 -13.49 -24.06 19.37
C MET A 144 -13.29 -25.40 18.70
N GLU A 145 -12.58 -26.25 19.41
CA GLU A 145 -12.16 -27.55 18.93
C GLU A 145 -13.38 -28.42 18.54
N GLY A 146 -13.37 -28.89 17.30
CA GLY A 146 -14.42 -29.77 16.77
C GLY A 146 -15.61 -29.06 16.10
N GLU A 147 -15.64 -27.75 16.03
CA GLU A 147 -16.68 -27.01 15.32
C GLU A 147 -16.18 -26.41 14.01
N GLU A 148 -17.08 -26.21 13.07
CA GLU A 148 -16.82 -25.60 11.77
C GLU A 148 -17.72 -24.38 11.58
N TRP A 149 -17.17 -23.37 10.93
CA TRP A 149 -17.89 -22.19 10.51
C TRP A 149 -17.96 -22.13 8.99
N LYS A 150 -19.17 -22.07 8.44
CA LYS A 150 -19.35 -21.84 7.02
C LYS A 150 -19.03 -20.39 6.67
N SER A 151 -17.78 -20.16 6.32
CA SER A 151 -17.29 -18.85 5.94
C SER A 151 -17.69 -18.52 4.51
N ARG A 152 -18.16 -17.29 4.31
CA ARG A 152 -18.42 -16.73 3.00
C ARG A 152 -17.80 -15.34 2.94
N PHE A 153 -16.90 -15.14 1.99
CA PHE A 153 -16.26 -13.86 1.76
C PHE A 153 -16.10 -13.65 0.25
N TYR A 154 -16.58 -12.52 -0.26
CA TYR A 154 -16.38 -12.10 -1.65
C TYR A 154 -15.99 -10.65 -1.67
N ARG A 155 -14.94 -10.32 -2.43
CA ARG A 155 -14.52 -8.95 -2.69
C ARG A 155 -14.38 -8.75 -4.20
N THR A 156 -15.05 -7.73 -4.70
CA THR A 156 -14.96 -7.28 -6.09
C THR A 156 -14.40 -5.86 -6.07
N ASP A 157 -13.36 -5.61 -6.84
CA ASP A 157 -12.79 -4.30 -7.03
C ASP A 157 -12.75 -3.98 -8.53
N VAL A 158 -13.11 -2.75 -8.89
CA VAL A 158 -13.02 -2.22 -10.26
C VAL A 158 -12.46 -0.82 -10.19
N SER A 159 -11.49 -0.51 -11.03
CA SER A 159 -10.96 0.84 -11.17
C SER A 159 -10.79 1.23 -12.63
N LEU A 160 -10.93 2.53 -12.87
CA LEU A 160 -10.76 3.20 -14.15
C LEU A 160 -9.87 4.42 -13.92
N ASP A 161 -8.81 4.53 -14.72
CA ASP A 161 -7.88 5.63 -14.68
C ASP A 161 -7.66 6.17 -16.10
N TYR A 162 -8.10 7.40 -16.33
CA TYR A 162 -7.91 8.11 -17.59
C TYR A 162 -6.88 9.21 -17.43
N ARG A 163 -5.99 9.32 -18.39
CA ARG A 163 -4.98 10.37 -18.49
C ARG A 163 -5.01 11.02 -19.84
N HIS A 164 -5.08 12.35 -19.85
CA HIS A 164 -4.88 13.17 -21.05
C HIS A 164 -3.63 14.03 -20.92
N ASP A 165 -2.73 13.92 -21.88
CA ASP A 165 -1.45 14.61 -21.90
C ASP A 165 -1.54 15.89 -22.75
N PHE A 166 -1.65 17.04 -22.09
CA PHE A 166 -1.43 18.35 -22.73
C PHE A 166 0.07 18.62 -22.89
N ARG A 167 0.41 19.75 -23.48
CA ARG A 167 1.81 20.11 -23.74
C ARG A 167 2.64 20.21 -22.45
N LYS A 168 2.15 20.91 -21.42
CA LYS A 168 2.87 21.17 -20.17
C LYS A 168 2.32 20.43 -18.95
N VAL A 169 1.10 19.98 -19.02
CA VAL A 169 0.41 19.34 -17.91
C VAL A 169 -0.30 18.08 -18.39
N ALA A 170 -0.58 17.15 -17.49
CA ALA A 170 -1.48 16.04 -17.73
C ALA A 170 -2.68 16.11 -16.80
N LEU A 171 -3.85 15.89 -17.37
CA LEU A 171 -5.10 15.70 -16.64
C LEU A 171 -5.24 14.23 -16.29
N LYS A 172 -5.60 13.93 -15.06
CA LYS A 172 -5.94 12.60 -14.58
C LYS A 172 -7.38 12.60 -14.11
N LEU A 173 -8.15 11.62 -14.52
CA LEU A 173 -9.50 11.35 -14.03
C LEU A 173 -9.55 9.88 -13.64
N GLY A 174 -10.09 9.57 -12.50
CA GLY A 174 -10.20 8.18 -12.12
C GLY A 174 -11.34 7.94 -11.15
N GLY A 175 -11.64 6.66 -10.99
CA GLY A 175 -12.60 6.20 -10.02
C GLY A 175 -12.44 4.73 -9.75
N ALA A 176 -12.82 4.33 -8.55
CA ALA A 176 -12.82 2.95 -8.13
C ALA A 176 -14.10 2.62 -7.38
N PHE A 177 -14.49 1.38 -7.52
CA PHE A 177 -15.61 0.79 -6.81
C PHE A 177 -15.20 -0.55 -6.24
N ALA A 178 -15.47 -0.77 -4.96
CA ALA A 178 -15.29 -2.07 -4.34
C ALA A 178 -16.56 -2.50 -3.59
N SER A 179 -16.87 -3.77 -3.67
CA SER A 179 -17.92 -4.40 -2.89
C SER A 179 -17.37 -5.60 -2.15
N GLN A 180 -17.55 -5.62 -0.84
CA GLN A 180 -17.11 -6.69 0.03
C GLN A 180 -18.34 -7.30 0.74
N VAL A 181 -18.58 -8.58 0.52
CA VAL A 181 -19.72 -9.32 1.10
C VAL A 181 -19.17 -10.46 1.91
N PHE A 182 -19.57 -10.55 3.17
CA PHE A 182 -19.12 -11.61 4.07
C PHE A 182 -20.16 -11.93 5.14
N ASN A 183 -19.95 -13.02 5.86
CA ASN A 183 -20.73 -13.33 7.03
C ASN A 183 -19.84 -13.35 8.27
N TYR A 184 -20.38 -12.88 9.38
CA TYR A 184 -19.73 -12.99 10.67
C TYR A 184 -19.73 -14.43 11.16
N MET A 185 -18.72 -14.79 11.93
CA MET A 185 -18.67 -16.03 12.66
C MET A 185 -19.64 -15.96 13.83
N PRO A 186 -20.53 -16.97 14.04
CA PRO A 186 -21.40 -16.99 15.18
C PRO A 186 -20.60 -17.14 16.49
N SER A 187 -21.03 -16.47 17.52
CA SER A 187 -20.55 -16.71 18.89
C SER A 187 -21.40 -17.79 19.55
N MET A 188 -20.82 -18.54 20.48
CA MET A 188 -21.27 -19.83 20.96
C MET A 188 -22.50 -19.86 21.86
N ASN A 189 -23.36 -18.88 21.88
CA ASN A 189 -24.61 -18.99 22.67
C ASN A 189 -25.78 -19.39 21.80
N GLU A 190 -26.27 -20.60 22.03
CA GLU A 190 -27.53 -21.09 21.52
C GLU A 190 -28.67 -20.16 21.98
N GLY A 191 -29.47 -19.69 21.04
CA GLY A 191 -30.76 -19.08 21.37
C GLY A 191 -31.10 -17.74 20.75
N VAL A 192 -30.27 -17.14 19.93
CA VAL A 192 -30.63 -15.92 19.20
C VAL A 192 -30.98 -16.24 17.76
N GLU A 193 -32.27 -16.42 17.52
CA GLU A 193 -32.79 -16.56 16.17
C GLU A 193 -32.79 -15.21 15.43
N ASN A 194 -32.35 -15.23 14.17
CA ASN A 194 -32.67 -14.25 13.14
C ASN A 194 -31.89 -12.94 13.00
N TRP A 195 -30.64 -12.85 13.46
CA TRP A 195 -29.82 -11.75 12.96
C TRP A 195 -29.13 -12.14 11.66
N PRO A 196 -29.15 -11.28 10.59
CA PRO A 196 -28.39 -11.56 9.39
C PRO A 196 -26.89 -11.51 9.73
N THR A 197 -26.25 -12.66 9.75
CA THR A 197 -24.79 -12.78 9.93
C THR A 197 -24.03 -12.20 8.72
N THR A 198 -24.73 -11.89 7.65
CA THR A 198 -24.16 -11.36 6.41
C THR A 198 -24.03 -9.84 6.46
N GLN A 199 -22.86 -9.34 6.09
CA GLN A 199 -22.58 -7.92 5.93
C GLN A 199 -22.15 -7.62 4.50
N ARG A 200 -22.38 -6.38 4.06
CA ARG A 200 -21.82 -5.83 2.83
C ARG A 200 -21.26 -4.45 3.07
N TYR A 201 -20.01 -4.27 2.69
CA TYR A 201 -19.39 -2.96 2.56
C TYR A 201 -19.34 -2.57 1.09
N THR A 202 -19.57 -1.29 0.85
CA THR A 202 -19.45 -0.69 -0.47
C THR A 202 -18.51 0.50 -0.35
N LEU A 203 -17.48 0.49 -1.17
CA LEU A 203 -16.49 1.55 -1.24
C LEU A 203 -16.55 2.16 -2.63
N GLY A 204 -16.64 3.46 -2.70
CA GLY A 204 -16.60 4.22 -3.94
C GLY A 204 -15.57 5.32 -3.86
N GLU A 205 -14.89 5.63 -4.96
CA GLU A 205 -14.08 6.84 -5.07
C GLU A 205 -14.09 7.38 -6.49
N GLY A 206 -13.95 8.70 -6.58
CA GLY A 206 -13.75 9.38 -7.84
C GLY A 206 -12.86 10.59 -7.62
N TYR A 207 -11.94 10.84 -8.55
CA TYR A 207 -10.99 11.94 -8.44
C TYR A 207 -10.71 12.61 -9.77
N VAL A 208 -10.26 13.85 -9.67
CA VAL A 208 -9.66 14.63 -10.74
C VAL A 208 -8.31 15.16 -10.28
N GLY A 209 -7.32 15.08 -11.14
CA GLY A 209 -5.98 15.56 -10.83
C GLY A 209 -5.28 16.20 -12.02
N VAL A 210 -4.32 17.05 -11.71
CA VAL A 210 -3.46 17.72 -12.70
C VAL A 210 -2.01 17.57 -12.25
N VAL A 211 -1.13 17.22 -13.17
CA VAL A 211 0.29 17.06 -12.89
C VAL A 211 1.13 17.75 -13.97
N SER A 212 2.19 18.45 -13.56
CA SER A 212 3.17 19.00 -14.48
C SER A 212 3.92 17.90 -15.22
N ARG A 213 4.15 18.06 -16.52
CA ARG A 213 4.87 17.09 -17.36
C ARG A 213 6.26 17.56 -17.77
N ASP A 214 6.36 18.85 -17.97
CA ASP A 214 7.58 19.49 -18.45
C ASP A 214 8.56 19.62 -17.28
N LYS A 215 9.69 18.95 -17.36
CA LYS A 215 10.74 19.01 -16.34
C LYS A 215 11.46 20.36 -16.29
N ASP A 216 11.35 21.14 -17.37
CA ASP A 216 11.96 22.45 -17.49
C ASP A 216 11.09 23.57 -16.87
N LEU A 217 9.92 23.22 -16.36
CA LEU A 217 9.11 24.17 -15.60
C LEU A 217 9.84 24.57 -14.31
N PRO A 218 9.86 25.88 -13.98
CA PRO A 218 10.51 26.37 -12.77
C PRO A 218 9.84 25.82 -11.50
N ILE A 219 8.56 25.46 -11.60
CA ILE A 219 7.78 24.85 -10.52
C ILE A 219 7.13 23.59 -11.06
N GLN A 220 7.43 22.50 -10.41
CA GLN A 220 6.75 21.24 -10.63
C GLN A 220 5.62 21.08 -9.62
N PHE A 221 4.50 20.53 -10.06
CA PHE A 221 3.33 20.36 -9.19
C PHE A 221 2.52 19.14 -9.58
N ALA A 222 1.81 18.62 -8.60
CA ALA A 222 0.71 17.70 -8.79
C ALA A 222 -0.39 18.06 -7.78
N PHE A 223 -1.64 18.07 -8.23
CA PHE A 223 -2.81 18.25 -7.39
C PHE A 223 -3.88 17.26 -7.79
N GLN A 224 -4.52 16.69 -6.82
CA GLN A 224 -5.64 15.78 -7.00
C GLN A 224 -6.70 16.07 -5.93
N THR A 225 -7.95 16.06 -6.33
CA THR A 225 -9.07 16.15 -5.40
C THR A 225 -10.14 15.12 -5.77
N GLY A 226 -10.84 14.60 -4.79
CA GLY A 226 -11.82 13.56 -5.02
C GLY A 226 -12.71 13.32 -3.82
N LEU A 227 -13.65 12.43 -4.03
CA LEU A 227 -14.58 11.95 -3.02
C LEU A 227 -14.32 10.46 -2.80
N ARG A 228 -14.20 10.05 -1.54
CA ARG A 228 -14.17 8.66 -1.09
C ARG A 228 -15.39 8.40 -0.24
N SER A 229 -16.08 7.32 -0.51
CA SER A 229 -17.25 6.91 0.26
C SER A 229 -17.09 5.48 0.75
N PHE A 230 -17.49 5.24 1.98
CA PHE A 230 -17.59 3.90 2.56
C PHE A 230 -18.96 3.74 3.20
N SER A 231 -19.69 2.70 2.86
CA SER A 231 -21.02 2.44 3.41
C SER A 231 -21.18 1.00 3.86
N LEU A 232 -21.88 0.83 4.96
CA LEU A 232 -22.30 -0.45 5.50
C LEU A 232 -23.77 -0.70 5.09
N ARG A 233 -24.09 -1.92 4.70
CA ARG A 233 -25.49 -2.27 4.41
C ARG A 233 -26.31 -2.45 5.67
N TYR A 234 -25.70 -2.99 6.72
CA TYR A 234 -26.34 -3.23 7.99
C TYR A 234 -25.57 -2.49 9.07
N ASP A 235 -26.29 -1.77 9.91
CA ASP A 235 -25.68 -1.06 11.03
C ASP A 235 -25.05 -2.05 12.00
N ASN A 236 -23.88 -1.69 12.47
CA ASN A 236 -23.23 -2.45 13.53
C ASN A 236 -23.73 -1.91 14.88
N TYR A 237 -24.29 -2.78 15.70
CA TYR A 237 -25.07 -2.43 16.90
C TYR A 237 -24.40 -1.43 17.87
N TYR A 238 -23.08 -1.30 17.82
CA TYR A 238 -22.40 -0.57 18.88
C TYR A 238 -21.99 0.86 18.58
N MET A 239 -21.63 1.23 17.40
CA MET A 239 -21.16 2.62 17.12
C MET A 239 -20.94 2.91 15.64
N VAL A 240 -21.23 1.98 14.75
CA VAL A 240 -20.96 2.15 13.34
C VAL A 240 -22.25 2.07 12.58
N TYR A 241 -22.75 3.23 12.19
CA TYR A 241 -23.98 3.36 11.41
C TYR A 241 -23.70 4.11 10.12
N GLY A 242 -24.42 3.75 9.08
CA GLY A 242 -24.51 4.54 7.86
C GLY A 242 -23.24 4.54 7.01
N SER A 243 -22.81 5.73 6.64
CA SER A 243 -21.70 5.94 5.71
C SER A 243 -20.70 6.97 6.22
N GLU A 244 -19.50 6.85 5.71
CA GLU A 244 -18.42 7.83 5.83
C GLU A 244 -18.10 8.36 4.43
N ASN A 245 -18.08 9.68 4.29
CA ASN A 245 -17.69 10.36 3.08
C ASN A 245 -16.51 11.27 3.35
N ILE A 246 -15.48 11.19 2.51
CA ILE A 246 -14.25 11.95 2.68
C ILE A 246 -13.99 12.75 1.41
N PHE A 247 -13.98 14.07 1.51
CA PHE A 247 -13.39 14.91 0.49
C PHE A 247 -11.89 14.95 0.71
N HIS A 248 -11.18 14.29 -0.15
CA HIS A 248 -9.72 14.17 -0.12
C HIS A 248 -9.10 15.08 -1.16
N THR A 249 -8.15 15.89 -0.73
CA THR A 249 -7.35 16.73 -1.62
C THR A 249 -5.89 16.56 -1.26
N GLU A 250 -5.08 16.20 -2.23
CA GLU A 250 -3.65 16.06 -2.05
C GLU A 250 -2.89 16.77 -3.17
N GLY A 251 -1.68 17.19 -2.88
CA GLY A 251 -0.83 17.79 -3.89
C GLY A 251 0.51 18.21 -3.36
N PHE A 252 1.36 18.61 -4.28
CA PHE A 252 2.63 19.24 -3.95
C PHE A 252 2.99 20.30 -4.97
N MET A 253 3.82 21.23 -4.54
CA MET A 253 4.54 22.17 -5.39
C MET A 253 6.01 22.15 -5.01
N ALA A 254 6.89 22.12 -6.00
CA ALA A 254 8.32 22.10 -5.77
C ALA A 254 9.06 22.92 -6.85
N GLY A 255 9.99 23.75 -6.40
CA GLY A 255 10.87 24.54 -7.26
C GLY A 255 12.32 24.07 -7.15
N ASN A 256 12.98 23.92 -8.28
CA ASN A 256 14.40 23.62 -8.33
C ASN A 256 15.22 24.90 -8.08
N ILE A 257 16.13 24.84 -7.11
CA ILE A 257 17.12 25.90 -6.87
C ILE A 257 18.27 25.73 -7.88
N ASN A 258 18.67 24.49 -8.06
CA ASN A 258 19.65 24.04 -9.07
C ASN A 258 19.38 22.56 -9.39
N GLU A 259 20.30 21.89 -10.13
CA GLU A 259 20.17 20.50 -10.53
C GLU A 259 20.12 19.51 -9.35
N GLU A 260 20.72 19.86 -8.22
CA GLU A 260 20.84 19.02 -7.04
C GLU A 260 19.85 19.39 -5.93
N GLN A 261 19.31 20.60 -5.93
CA GLN A 261 18.57 21.17 -4.81
C GLN A 261 17.16 21.58 -5.21
N GLN A 262 16.22 21.20 -4.38
CA GLN A 262 14.81 21.52 -4.57
C GLN A 262 14.16 21.91 -3.23
N VAL A 263 13.29 22.89 -3.26
CA VAL A 263 12.39 23.25 -2.16
C VAL A 263 10.97 22.98 -2.57
N GLY A 264 10.19 22.40 -1.69
CA GLY A 264 8.80 22.09 -1.98
C GLY A 264 7.90 22.12 -0.76
N VAL A 265 6.62 22.06 -1.03
CA VAL A 265 5.57 21.90 -0.02
C VAL A 265 4.56 20.87 -0.51
N GLY A 266 4.28 19.90 0.33
CA GLY A 266 3.15 18.97 0.20
C GLY A 266 1.94 19.50 0.95
N LEU A 267 0.75 19.17 0.45
CA LEU A 267 -0.54 19.47 1.05
C LEU A 267 -1.37 18.20 1.00
N GLU A 268 -2.00 17.84 2.13
CA GLU A 268 -3.06 16.85 2.17
C GLU A 268 -4.19 17.37 3.05
N MET A 269 -5.43 17.27 2.58
CA MET A 269 -6.59 17.71 3.31
C MET A 269 -7.70 16.69 3.17
N ASP A 270 -8.18 16.22 4.31
CA ASP A 270 -9.31 15.31 4.42
C ASP A 270 -10.44 15.97 5.20
N ASN A 271 -11.61 16.06 4.57
CA ASN A 271 -12.84 16.45 5.25
C ASN A 271 -13.72 15.22 5.40
N LEU A 272 -13.84 14.74 6.63
CA LEU A 272 -14.66 13.58 6.96
C LEU A 272 -16.04 14.01 7.36
N ILE A 273 -17.01 13.37 6.74
CA ILE A 273 -18.45 13.57 6.98
C ILE A 273 -19.04 12.19 7.26
N HIS A 274 -19.61 12.04 8.45
CA HIS A 274 -20.29 10.82 8.88
C HIS A 274 -21.81 11.05 8.96
N ASP A 275 -22.57 10.03 8.63
CA ASP A 275 -24.03 10.19 8.69
C ASP A 275 -24.54 10.33 10.13
N VAL A 276 -24.09 9.48 11.05
CA VAL A 276 -24.63 9.47 12.42
C VAL A 276 -23.61 9.10 13.51
N SER A 277 -22.72 8.17 13.26
CA SER A 277 -22.00 7.47 14.32
C SER A 277 -20.76 8.17 14.84
N GLN A 278 -20.17 9.05 14.07
CA GLN A 278 -18.92 9.73 14.39
C GLN A 278 -19.06 11.24 14.19
N GLN A 279 -18.22 12.01 14.85
CA GLN A 279 -18.20 13.46 14.65
C GLN A 279 -17.41 13.83 13.41
N ASP A 280 -17.95 14.74 12.61
CA ASP A 280 -17.28 15.31 11.46
C ASP A 280 -16.04 16.11 11.88
N TYR A 281 -14.98 16.02 11.07
CA TYR A 281 -13.78 16.83 11.27
C TYR A 281 -12.99 17.02 9.98
N THR A 282 -12.06 17.98 10.00
CA THR A 282 -11.11 18.22 8.92
C THR A 282 -9.70 17.99 9.45
N LEU A 283 -8.90 17.25 8.69
CA LEU A 283 -7.47 17.12 8.86
C LEU A 283 -6.76 17.82 7.71
N LEU A 284 -5.96 18.85 8.01
CA LEU A 284 -5.09 19.53 7.07
C LEU A 284 -3.64 19.24 7.42
N GLN A 285 -2.88 18.76 6.48
CA GLN A 285 -1.48 18.40 6.64
C GLN A 285 -0.62 19.19 5.64
N LEU A 286 0.36 19.89 6.13
CA LEU A 286 1.35 20.61 5.34
C LEU A 286 2.72 19.96 5.54
N ASN A 287 3.44 19.76 4.46
CA ASN A 287 4.77 19.17 4.49
C ASN A 287 5.76 20.04 3.70
N PRO A 288 6.27 21.14 4.28
CA PRO A 288 7.40 21.86 3.70
C PRO A 288 8.67 21.01 3.79
N TYR A 289 9.43 20.99 2.70
CA TYR A 289 10.67 20.22 2.64
C TYR A 289 11.71 20.85 1.73
N TYR A 290 12.95 20.50 2.00
CA TYR A 290 14.12 20.73 1.15
C TYR A 290 14.73 19.37 0.79
N THR A 291 15.16 19.21 -0.45
CA THR A 291 15.89 18.03 -0.91
C THR A 291 17.22 18.42 -1.54
N TYR A 292 18.24 17.61 -1.26
CA TYR A 292 19.53 17.64 -1.91
C TYR A 292 19.84 16.26 -2.51
N GLN A 293 20.22 16.20 -3.77
CA GLN A 293 20.52 14.98 -4.50
C GLN A 293 21.89 15.09 -5.16
N GLY A 294 22.96 14.86 -4.39
CA GLY A 294 24.32 14.74 -4.90
C GLY A 294 24.66 13.31 -5.29
N GLU A 295 25.85 13.09 -5.79
CA GLU A 295 26.33 11.78 -6.25
C GLU A 295 26.33 10.71 -5.14
N SER A 296 26.85 11.07 -3.97
CA SER A 296 26.99 10.13 -2.84
C SER A 296 25.99 10.39 -1.71
N VAL A 297 25.34 11.55 -1.67
CA VAL A 297 24.46 11.97 -0.58
C VAL A 297 23.10 12.36 -1.16
N LYS A 298 22.04 11.77 -0.61
CA LYS A 298 20.68 12.23 -0.82
C LYS A 298 20.11 12.63 0.53
N LEU A 299 19.61 13.85 0.60
CA LEU A 299 19.08 14.43 1.83
C LEU A 299 17.69 15.00 1.56
N ARG A 300 16.75 14.71 2.43
CA ARG A 300 15.47 15.41 2.54
C ARG A 300 15.32 15.88 3.98
N VAL A 301 15.04 17.15 4.16
CA VAL A 301 14.72 17.75 5.47
C VAL A 301 13.41 18.48 5.33
N GLY A 302 12.45 18.07 6.12
CA GLY A 302 11.10 18.63 6.13
C GLY A 302 10.43 18.43 7.47
N ALA A 303 9.21 18.88 7.55
CA ALA A 303 8.36 18.67 8.71
C ALA A 303 6.91 18.51 8.27
N HIS A 304 6.17 17.66 8.96
CA HIS A 304 4.72 17.63 8.90
C HIS A 304 4.16 18.62 9.91
N VAL A 305 3.26 19.47 9.46
CA VAL A 305 2.49 20.40 10.29
C VAL A 305 1.02 20.09 10.05
N ASP A 306 0.42 19.45 11.03
CA ASP A 306 -0.91 18.86 10.91
C ASP A 306 -1.89 19.66 11.78
N LEU A 307 -2.95 20.17 11.17
CA LEU A 307 -4.03 20.89 11.83
C LEU A 307 -5.32 20.06 11.74
N GLN A 308 -5.89 19.72 12.89
CA GLN A 308 -7.17 19.06 12.99
C GLN A 308 -8.21 19.99 13.62
N THR A 309 -9.36 20.12 12.97
CA THR A 309 -10.48 20.90 13.48
C THR A 309 -11.52 19.98 14.13
N ALA A 310 -12.33 20.50 15.03
CA ALA A 310 -13.36 19.79 15.76
C ALA A 310 -12.78 18.68 16.68
N TYR A 311 -13.22 17.45 16.53
CA TYR A 311 -12.89 16.36 17.42
C TYR A 311 -11.39 16.05 17.48
N GLY A 312 -10.80 16.15 18.67
CA GLY A 312 -9.35 16.02 18.83
C GLY A 312 -8.55 17.17 18.23
N SER A 313 -9.17 18.36 18.17
CA SER A 313 -8.58 19.58 17.60
C SER A 313 -7.18 19.86 18.13
N GLY A 314 -6.33 20.39 17.27
CA GLY A 314 -5.01 20.84 17.65
C GLY A 314 -4.03 20.87 16.49
N LEU A 315 -2.92 21.55 16.76
CA LEU A 315 -1.75 21.61 15.89
C LEU A 315 -0.74 20.56 16.37
N LYS A 316 -0.26 19.74 15.45
CA LYS A 316 0.77 18.72 15.68
C LYS A 316 1.90 18.95 14.68
N ALA A 317 3.13 18.69 15.10
CA ALA A 317 4.28 18.77 14.22
C ALA A 317 5.15 17.53 14.38
N ALA A 318 5.66 17.03 13.26
CA ALA A 318 6.50 15.84 13.23
C ALA A 318 7.62 15.99 12.18
N PRO A 319 8.77 15.34 12.35
CA PRO A 319 9.87 15.40 11.40
C PRO A 319 9.55 14.64 10.09
N ASP A 320 10.17 15.11 8.99
CA ASP A 320 10.28 14.39 7.71
C ASP A 320 11.74 14.50 7.24
N VAL A 321 12.62 13.67 7.81
CA VAL A 321 14.05 13.67 7.49
C VAL A 321 14.44 12.32 6.92
N LYS A 322 15.08 12.36 5.75
CA LYS A 322 15.66 11.17 5.09
C LYS A 322 17.07 11.51 4.66
N LEU A 323 18.01 10.68 5.03
CA LEU A 323 19.40 10.76 4.64
C LEU A 323 19.83 9.41 4.07
N GLU A 324 20.40 9.43 2.88
CA GLU A 324 21.08 8.29 2.29
C GLU A 324 22.50 8.69 1.93
N TYR A 325 23.45 7.86 2.31
CA TYR A 325 24.85 8.01 1.99
C TYR A 325 25.36 6.76 1.29
N THR A 326 25.71 6.90 0.01
CA THR A 326 26.29 5.83 -0.80
C THR A 326 27.81 5.87 -0.70
N PHE A 327 28.42 4.76 -0.35
CA PHE A 327 29.86 4.59 -0.29
C PHE A 327 30.29 3.28 -0.94
N ALA A 328 31.49 3.28 -1.50
CA ALA A 328 32.02 2.15 -2.26
C ALA A 328 31.03 1.58 -3.31
N ASP A 329 30.25 2.48 -3.94
CA ASP A 329 29.29 2.26 -5.04
C ASP A 329 28.15 1.26 -4.78
N THR A 330 28.30 0.37 -3.82
CA THR A 330 27.39 -0.74 -3.56
C THR A 330 26.80 -0.77 -2.15
N TYR A 331 27.22 0.17 -1.30
CA TYR A 331 26.75 0.28 0.09
C TYR A 331 26.02 1.58 0.31
N VAL A 332 24.86 1.50 0.94
CA VAL A 332 24.04 2.68 1.28
C VAL A 332 23.71 2.65 2.76
N ALA A 333 24.28 3.58 3.52
CA ALA A 333 23.81 3.85 4.87
C ALA A 333 22.64 4.85 4.81
N TYR A 334 21.60 4.63 5.59
CA TYR A 334 20.45 5.52 5.59
C TYR A 334 19.91 5.76 6.99
N LEU A 335 19.33 6.95 7.15
CA LEU A 335 18.59 7.38 8.34
C LEU A 335 17.27 8.00 7.89
N ASN A 336 16.16 7.47 8.42
CA ASN A 336 14.84 8.02 8.24
C ASN A 336 14.29 8.43 9.61
N VAL A 337 13.89 9.67 9.75
CA VAL A 337 13.23 10.18 10.95
C VAL A 337 11.92 10.82 10.51
N LEU A 338 10.85 10.07 10.66
CA LEU A 338 9.54 10.37 10.09
C LEU A 338 8.51 10.54 11.20
N GLY A 339 7.43 11.21 10.87
CA GLY A 339 6.26 11.29 11.73
C GLY A 339 5.05 11.84 10.98
N GLY A 340 4.03 12.27 11.72
CA GLY A 340 2.82 12.85 11.16
C GLY A 340 1.54 12.23 11.70
N THR A 341 0.43 12.80 11.30
CA THR A 341 -0.91 12.34 11.67
C THR A 341 -1.46 11.43 10.58
N ARG A 342 -2.11 10.37 10.97
CA ARG A 342 -2.77 9.44 10.06
C ARG A 342 -4.26 9.31 10.39
N LEU A 343 -5.05 9.39 9.35
CA LEU A 343 -6.49 9.21 9.44
C LEU A 343 -6.86 7.79 9.87
N ASN A 344 -7.91 7.66 10.68
CA ASN A 344 -8.52 6.38 11.07
C ASN A 344 -9.95 6.31 10.53
N ASP A 345 -10.04 6.34 9.21
CA ASP A 345 -11.27 6.20 8.46
C ASP A 345 -11.77 4.74 8.42
N PHE A 346 -12.99 4.53 7.99
CA PHE A 346 -13.57 3.19 7.90
C PHE A 346 -12.82 2.28 6.92
N ARG A 347 -12.17 2.83 5.90
CA ARG A 347 -11.31 2.04 5.01
C ARG A 347 -10.11 1.48 5.75
N ARG A 348 -9.44 2.30 6.56
CA ARG A 348 -8.31 1.86 7.37
C ARG A 348 -8.71 0.82 8.41
N LEU A 349 -9.87 0.98 9.03
CA LEU A 349 -10.38 -0.02 9.98
C LEU A 349 -10.67 -1.34 9.25
N ASN A 350 -11.26 -1.29 8.06
CA ASN A 350 -11.49 -2.46 7.22
C ASN A 350 -10.20 -3.15 6.76
N ASP A 351 -9.09 -2.41 6.63
CA ASP A 351 -7.78 -2.98 6.33
C ASP A 351 -7.19 -3.78 7.50
N PHE A 352 -7.60 -3.49 8.73
CA PHE A 352 -7.24 -4.31 9.90
C PHE A 352 -7.97 -5.64 9.90
N SER A 353 -9.28 -5.60 9.67
CA SER A 353 -10.15 -6.76 9.62
C SER A 353 -11.46 -6.39 8.93
N PRO A 354 -11.99 -7.21 8.02
CA PRO A 354 -13.34 -7.01 7.50
C PRO A 354 -14.42 -7.13 8.58
N TYR A 355 -14.11 -7.77 9.69
CA TYR A 355 -15.04 -8.03 10.80
C TYR A 355 -14.94 -6.99 11.92
N TRP A 356 -14.41 -5.81 11.60
CA TRP A 356 -14.13 -4.75 12.57
C TRP A 356 -15.38 -4.16 13.21
N THR A 357 -15.21 -3.71 14.45
CA THR A 357 -16.13 -2.83 15.15
C THR A 357 -15.36 -1.86 16.05
N ILE A 358 -15.97 -0.77 16.42
CA ILE A 358 -15.43 0.20 17.36
C ILE A 358 -16.42 0.43 18.49
N ALA A 359 -15.90 0.57 19.71
CA ALA A 359 -16.71 0.82 20.89
C ALA A 359 -16.82 2.31 21.24
N GLN A 360 -15.98 3.13 20.61
CA GLN A 360 -15.89 4.58 20.87
C GLN A 360 -15.50 5.32 19.61
N GLN A 361 -15.68 6.62 19.63
CA GLN A 361 -15.24 7.49 18.54
C GLN A 361 -13.72 7.38 18.31
N MET A 362 -13.31 7.27 17.05
CA MET A 362 -11.92 7.06 16.69
C MET A 362 -11.18 8.40 16.53
N HIS A 363 -10.06 8.54 17.23
CA HIS A 363 -9.13 9.65 17.03
C HIS A 363 -8.14 9.33 15.91
N THR A 364 -7.59 10.37 15.28
CA THR A 364 -6.43 10.20 14.38
C THR A 364 -5.23 9.62 15.13
N SER A 365 -4.49 8.73 14.49
CA SER A 365 -3.20 8.26 15.03
C SER A 365 -2.12 9.31 14.75
N TYR A 366 -1.39 9.71 15.76
CA TYR A 366 -0.28 10.67 15.63
C TYR A 366 1.04 10.02 16.02
N THR A 367 1.98 10.01 15.08
CA THR A 367 3.34 9.50 15.25
C THR A 367 4.30 10.70 15.39
N PRO A 368 4.68 11.10 16.61
CA PRO A 368 5.67 12.15 16.79
C PRO A 368 7.06 11.76 16.32
N LEU A 369 7.37 10.47 16.29
CA LEU A 369 8.67 9.95 15.92
C LEU A 369 8.57 8.51 15.42
N ASP A 370 9.12 8.26 14.24
CA ASP A 370 9.52 6.95 13.71
C ASP A 370 10.94 7.08 13.14
N ALA A 371 11.93 6.67 13.91
CA ALA A 371 13.33 6.75 13.54
C ALA A 371 13.83 5.37 13.13
N LYS A 372 14.35 5.24 11.91
CA LYS A 372 14.92 4.02 11.34
C LYS A 372 16.31 4.32 10.79
N ILE A 373 17.30 3.53 11.20
CA ILE A 373 18.65 3.53 10.64
C ILE A 373 18.92 2.18 10.01
N GLY A 374 19.66 2.15 8.93
CA GLY A 374 20.02 0.89 8.28
C GLY A 374 21.17 1.00 7.30
N LEU A 375 21.61 -0.15 6.88
CA LEU A 375 22.64 -0.36 5.87
C LEU A 375 22.11 -1.30 4.80
N LYS A 376 22.14 -0.85 3.55
CA LYS A 376 21.89 -1.68 2.37
C LYS A 376 23.22 -1.97 1.70
N ALA A 377 23.37 -3.17 1.17
CA ALA A 377 24.56 -3.58 0.44
C ALA A 377 24.20 -4.48 -0.73
N SER A 378 24.90 -4.31 -1.84
CA SER A 378 24.84 -5.18 -3.01
C SER A 378 26.26 -5.58 -3.43
N PRO A 379 26.97 -6.38 -2.60
CA PRO A 379 28.40 -6.64 -2.77
C PRO A 379 28.74 -7.44 -4.02
N VAL A 380 27.78 -8.19 -4.54
CA VAL A 380 27.88 -8.94 -5.80
C VAL A 380 26.57 -8.83 -6.58
N ILE A 381 26.65 -9.00 -7.90
CA ILE A 381 25.49 -8.95 -8.77
C ILE A 381 24.44 -9.96 -8.32
N GLY A 382 23.22 -9.48 -8.15
CA GLY A 382 22.07 -10.28 -7.74
C GLY A 382 21.93 -10.48 -6.23
N LEU A 383 22.91 -10.16 -5.40
CA LEU A 383 22.81 -10.23 -3.95
C LEU A 383 22.48 -8.86 -3.36
N GLY A 384 21.35 -8.77 -2.69
CA GLY A 384 20.94 -7.64 -1.89
C GLY A 384 20.88 -7.99 -0.40
N PHE A 385 21.36 -7.11 0.44
CA PHE A 385 21.33 -7.24 1.88
C PHE A 385 20.88 -5.92 2.53
N GLU A 386 20.04 -5.99 3.54
CA GLU A 386 19.66 -4.85 4.37
C GLU A 386 19.65 -5.25 5.84
N LEU A 387 20.31 -4.46 6.67
CA LEU A 387 20.24 -4.52 8.13
C LEU A 387 19.67 -3.20 8.63
N TYR A 388 18.69 -3.27 9.51
CA TYR A 388 18.07 -2.06 10.04
C TYR A 388 17.60 -2.21 11.47
N GLY A 389 17.48 -1.07 12.15
CA GLY A 389 16.83 -0.95 13.44
C GLY A 389 16.08 0.37 13.55
N GLY A 390 15.10 0.42 14.42
CA GLY A 390 14.31 1.61 14.57
C GLY A 390 13.49 1.65 15.85
N TYR A 391 12.92 2.81 16.10
CA TYR A 391 12.04 3.05 17.23
C TYR A 391 10.91 4.00 16.83
N ARG A 392 9.68 3.60 17.13
CA ARG A 392 8.49 4.38 16.82
C ARG A 392 7.64 4.62 18.07
N ILE A 393 7.11 5.83 18.15
CA ILE A 393 6.10 6.22 19.14
C ILE A 393 4.86 6.64 18.37
N THR A 394 3.70 6.12 18.75
CA THR A 394 2.42 6.53 18.16
C THR A 394 1.40 6.76 19.27
N LYS A 395 0.74 7.91 19.25
CA LYS A 395 -0.43 8.19 20.06
C LYS A 395 -1.66 7.71 19.30
N ASN A 396 -2.62 7.12 20.00
CA ASN A 396 -3.80 6.50 19.40
C ASN A 396 -3.44 5.45 18.31
N GLU A 397 -2.44 4.62 18.60
CA GLU A 397 -2.13 3.43 17.80
C GLU A 397 -3.33 2.49 17.83
N LEU A 398 -3.61 1.84 16.68
CA LEU A 398 -4.72 0.90 16.56
C LEU A 398 -4.30 -0.50 17.00
N PHE A 399 -5.14 -1.12 17.82
CA PHE A 399 -4.98 -2.48 18.30
C PHE A 399 -6.24 -3.28 18.02
N ALA A 400 -6.08 -4.42 17.35
CA ALA A 400 -7.15 -5.38 17.15
C ALA A 400 -7.24 -6.31 18.37
N VAL A 401 -8.43 -6.48 18.88
CA VAL A 401 -8.71 -7.37 20.01
C VAL A 401 -9.86 -8.30 19.67
N PRO A 402 -9.83 -9.57 20.12
CA PRO A 402 -10.97 -10.45 19.97
C PRO A 402 -12.17 -9.89 20.74
N GLY A 403 -13.29 -9.73 20.09
CA GLY A 403 -14.52 -9.25 20.70
C GLY A 403 -15.67 -10.18 20.42
N GLY A 404 -16.26 -10.75 21.46
CA GLY A 404 -17.56 -11.41 21.37
C GLY A 404 -18.62 -10.47 21.93
N PHE A 405 -19.72 -10.29 21.21
CA PHE A 405 -20.85 -9.51 21.70
C PHE A 405 -22.07 -10.39 21.87
N TYR A 406 -22.66 -10.25 23.03
CA TYR A 406 -23.96 -10.80 23.35
C TYR A 406 -24.95 -9.66 23.44
N THR A 407 -25.92 -9.66 22.57
CA THR A 407 -27.15 -8.93 22.78
C THR A 407 -28.30 -9.90 22.59
N ASP A 408 -29.48 -9.54 23.08
CA ASP A 408 -30.70 -10.33 22.85
C ASP A 408 -31.01 -10.57 21.36
N LYS A 409 -30.23 -9.94 20.47
CA LYS A 409 -30.44 -9.95 19.01
C LYS A 409 -29.22 -10.33 18.16
N GLN A 410 -28.01 -10.35 18.74
CA GLN A 410 -26.78 -10.63 17.99
C GLN A 410 -25.85 -11.56 18.74
N ASN A 411 -25.47 -12.62 18.06
CA ASN A 411 -24.55 -13.62 18.56
C ASN A 411 -23.40 -13.83 17.55
N VAL A 412 -22.58 -12.79 17.37
CA VAL A 412 -21.50 -12.80 16.38
C VAL A 412 -20.18 -12.31 16.99
N PHE A 413 -19.09 -12.81 16.44
CA PHE A 413 -17.76 -12.33 16.75
C PHE A 413 -17.40 -11.09 15.94
N TYR A 414 -16.79 -10.11 16.59
CA TYR A 414 -16.18 -8.95 15.96
C TYR A 414 -14.70 -8.85 16.27
N THR A 415 -13.96 -8.21 15.38
CA THR A 415 -12.66 -7.67 15.69
C THR A 415 -12.83 -6.27 16.29
N GLY A 416 -12.70 -6.15 17.59
CA GLY A 416 -12.71 -4.84 18.25
C GLY A 416 -11.46 -4.05 17.91
N ILE A 417 -11.60 -2.79 17.48
CA ILE A 417 -10.49 -1.88 17.27
C ILE A 417 -10.45 -0.88 18.42
N LEU A 418 -9.35 -0.90 19.16
CA LEU A 418 -9.09 0.00 20.29
C LEU A 418 -7.85 0.86 20.02
N GLN A 419 -7.78 1.99 20.72
CA GLN A 419 -6.67 2.92 20.58
C GLN A 419 -5.92 3.09 21.90
N ASP A 420 -4.58 3.07 21.82
CA ASP A 420 -3.71 3.38 22.96
C ASP A 420 -2.38 3.99 22.47
N LYS A 421 -1.56 4.44 23.37
CA LYS A 421 -0.20 4.86 23.08
C LYS A 421 0.67 3.64 22.83
N GLY A 422 1.12 3.48 21.60
CA GLY A 422 2.06 2.44 21.18
C GLY A 422 3.50 2.95 21.14
N LYS A 423 4.43 2.18 21.68
CA LYS A 423 5.86 2.36 21.48
C LYS A 423 6.43 1.03 20.98
N VAL A 424 7.25 1.06 19.95
CA VAL A 424 7.86 -0.14 19.42
C VAL A 424 9.30 0.09 19.01
N GLY A 425 10.20 -0.70 19.60
CA GLY A 425 11.54 -0.90 19.08
C GLY A 425 11.55 -2.06 18.11
N TYR A 426 12.22 -1.94 16.99
CA TYR A 426 12.27 -3.00 16.00
C TYR A 426 13.66 -3.09 15.37
N GLY A 427 14.02 -4.29 14.93
CA GLY A 427 15.24 -4.53 14.19
C GLY A 427 15.07 -5.71 13.26
N GLY A 428 15.69 -5.65 12.10
CA GLY A 428 15.50 -6.68 11.11
C GLY A 428 16.62 -6.79 10.09
N VAL A 429 16.56 -7.90 9.37
CA VAL A 429 17.44 -8.21 8.26
C VAL A 429 16.62 -8.63 7.05
N SER A 430 17.06 -8.19 5.89
CA SER A 430 16.52 -8.63 4.60
C SER A 430 17.69 -9.11 3.74
N VAL A 431 17.54 -10.26 3.11
CA VAL A 431 18.49 -10.82 2.15
C VAL A 431 17.71 -11.21 0.91
N SER A 432 18.18 -10.78 -0.24
CA SER A 432 17.63 -11.18 -1.53
C SER A 432 18.75 -11.66 -2.43
N TYR A 433 18.52 -12.70 -3.20
CA TYR A 433 19.47 -13.21 -4.16
C TYR A 433 18.74 -13.63 -5.45
N ALA A 434 19.16 -13.05 -6.54
CA ALA A 434 18.68 -13.39 -7.88
C ALA A 434 19.85 -13.93 -8.71
N TYR A 435 19.76 -15.17 -9.13
CA TYR A 435 20.75 -15.79 -9.99
C TYR A 435 20.16 -16.03 -11.38
N ARG A 436 20.44 -15.10 -12.28
CA ARG A 436 19.90 -15.11 -13.64
C ARG A 436 18.37 -15.27 -13.64
N ASP A 437 17.86 -16.19 -14.46
CA ASP A 437 16.45 -16.60 -14.50
C ASP A 437 16.20 -17.94 -13.75
N TRP A 438 17.21 -18.44 -13.01
CA TRP A 438 17.18 -19.75 -12.38
C TRP A 438 16.59 -19.74 -10.98
N VAL A 439 16.99 -18.78 -10.17
CA VAL A 439 16.58 -18.73 -8.76
C VAL A 439 16.44 -17.29 -8.32
N ASP A 440 15.28 -16.96 -7.77
CA ASP A 440 15.05 -15.77 -6.97
C ASP A 440 14.73 -16.23 -5.54
N PHE A 441 15.46 -15.69 -4.59
CA PHE A 441 15.36 -16.05 -3.19
C PHE A 441 15.26 -14.78 -2.35
N SER A 442 14.39 -14.75 -1.36
CA SER A 442 14.33 -13.66 -0.39
C SER A 442 14.01 -14.16 1.01
N VAL A 443 14.67 -13.56 2.00
CA VAL A 443 14.39 -13.75 3.42
C VAL A 443 14.28 -12.39 4.07
N ASN A 444 13.22 -12.19 4.83
CA ASN A 444 13.01 -11.01 5.65
C ASN A 444 12.73 -11.46 7.07
N GLY A 445 13.45 -10.92 8.04
CA GLY A 445 13.20 -11.16 9.45
C GLY A 445 13.15 -9.87 10.23
N THR A 446 12.12 -9.68 11.06
CA THR A 446 11.99 -8.49 11.90
C THR A 446 11.52 -8.86 13.29
N TYR A 447 12.25 -8.43 14.27
CA TYR A 447 11.90 -8.53 15.68
C TYR A 447 11.29 -7.22 16.18
N TYR A 448 10.25 -7.30 17.01
CA TYR A 448 9.52 -6.16 17.56
C TYR A 448 9.44 -6.28 19.08
N SER A 449 9.75 -5.20 19.76
CA SER A 449 9.51 -5.02 21.19
C SER A 449 8.48 -3.93 21.40
N TRP A 450 7.27 -4.32 21.77
CA TRP A 450 6.14 -3.41 21.94
C TRP A 450 5.94 -3.03 23.41
N ASN A 451 5.51 -1.80 23.61
CA ASN A 451 5.08 -1.27 24.90
C ASN A 451 3.83 -0.39 24.69
N VAL A 452 2.89 -0.49 25.61
CA VAL A 452 1.63 0.27 25.64
C VAL A 452 1.47 0.95 27.01
N THR A 453 0.37 1.63 27.24
CA THR A 453 0.06 2.18 28.56
C THR A 453 -0.04 1.06 29.60
N GLU A 454 0.52 1.29 30.79
CA GLU A 454 0.48 0.34 31.91
C GLU A 454 -0.97 -0.10 32.19
N GLY A 455 -1.17 -1.40 32.34
CA GLY A 455 -2.49 -2.01 32.51
C GLY A 455 -3.20 -2.40 31.20
N ASN A 456 -2.72 -1.91 30.03
CA ASN A 456 -3.31 -2.18 28.71
C ASN A 456 -2.52 -3.22 27.90
N GLU A 457 -1.62 -3.98 28.53
CA GLU A 457 -0.76 -4.96 27.84
C GLU A 457 -1.57 -6.03 27.07
N GLY A 458 -2.87 -6.19 27.40
CA GLY A 458 -3.79 -7.06 26.66
C GLY A 458 -3.94 -6.72 25.20
N LEU A 459 -3.79 -5.45 24.86
CA LEU A 459 -3.84 -4.97 23.49
C LEU A 459 -2.72 -5.56 22.60
N LEU A 460 -1.64 -6.03 23.21
CA LEU A 460 -0.49 -6.57 22.48
C LEU A 460 -0.67 -8.02 22.03
N GLN A 461 -1.74 -8.70 22.43
CA GLN A 461 -1.93 -10.13 22.20
C GLN A 461 -1.76 -10.54 20.72
N LEU A 462 -2.19 -9.68 19.79
CA LEU A 462 -2.09 -9.96 18.36
C LEU A 462 -0.93 -9.21 17.66
N LYS A 463 -0.20 -8.36 18.37
CA LYS A 463 0.97 -7.71 17.78
C LYS A 463 2.12 -8.71 17.61
N PRO A 464 2.87 -8.62 16.52
CA PRO A 464 4.00 -9.51 16.30
C PRO A 464 5.15 -9.22 17.27
N GLU A 465 5.82 -10.28 17.72
CA GLU A 465 7.13 -10.23 18.37
C GLU A 465 8.24 -10.53 17.35
N LEU A 466 7.99 -11.50 16.48
CA LEU A 466 8.91 -11.87 15.40
C LEU A 466 8.12 -12.17 14.14
N LYS A 467 8.51 -11.56 13.04
CA LYS A 467 8.05 -11.91 11.69
C LYS A 467 9.23 -12.44 10.89
N ALA A 468 9.02 -13.52 10.16
CA ALA A 468 9.98 -14.06 9.22
C ALA A 468 9.25 -14.52 7.95
N ASP A 469 9.68 -13.98 6.82
CA ASP A 469 9.14 -14.31 5.51
C ASP A 469 10.28 -14.89 4.66
N PHE A 470 10.03 -16.03 4.06
CA PHE A 470 10.94 -16.73 3.18
C PHE A 470 10.23 -17.01 1.86
N SER A 471 10.85 -16.63 0.75
CA SER A 471 10.32 -16.86 -0.59
C SER A 471 11.41 -17.38 -1.52
N VAL A 472 11.07 -18.41 -2.29
CA VAL A 472 11.92 -18.94 -3.35
C VAL A 472 11.08 -19.12 -4.61
N ARG A 473 11.63 -18.65 -5.72
CA ARG A 473 11.18 -18.99 -7.07
C ARG A 473 12.35 -19.64 -7.79
N ALA A 474 12.17 -20.85 -8.27
CA ALA A 474 13.20 -21.60 -8.96
C ALA A 474 12.71 -22.12 -10.30
N LYS A 475 13.49 -21.92 -11.34
CA LYS A 475 13.26 -22.53 -12.66
C LYS A 475 13.72 -23.99 -12.61
N VAL A 476 12.77 -24.89 -12.56
CA VAL A 476 13.05 -26.35 -12.44
C VAL A 476 13.41 -26.95 -13.79
N ILE A 477 12.62 -26.60 -14.81
CA ILE A 477 12.84 -26.98 -16.21
C ILE A 477 12.49 -25.79 -17.11
N LYS A 478 12.73 -25.91 -18.41
CA LYS A 478 12.35 -24.88 -19.36
C LYS A 478 10.86 -24.54 -19.22
N ASN A 479 10.56 -23.25 -19.09
CA ASN A 479 9.21 -22.72 -18.94
C ASN A 479 8.46 -23.14 -17.66
N CYS A 480 9.12 -23.79 -16.69
CA CYS A 480 8.50 -24.18 -15.42
C CYS A 480 9.23 -23.57 -14.23
N HIS A 481 8.48 -22.90 -13.38
CA HIS A 481 8.97 -22.35 -12.13
C HIS A 481 8.25 -23.01 -10.94
N ALA A 482 9.03 -23.41 -9.96
CA ALA A 482 8.52 -23.79 -8.65
C ALA A 482 8.55 -22.57 -7.72
N LEU A 483 7.56 -22.48 -6.87
CA LEU A 483 7.36 -21.40 -5.89
C LEU A 483 7.27 -22.01 -4.50
N LEU A 484 7.96 -21.42 -3.55
CA LEU A 484 7.83 -21.78 -2.14
C LEU A 484 7.80 -20.50 -1.33
N ASN A 485 6.77 -20.37 -0.48
CA ASN A 485 6.65 -19.25 0.45
C ASN A 485 6.41 -19.80 1.85
N TYR A 486 7.12 -19.26 2.82
CA TYR A 486 6.91 -19.56 4.23
C TYR A 486 6.82 -18.29 5.03
N ASN A 487 5.69 -18.11 5.70
CA ASN A 487 5.43 -16.98 6.58
C ASN A 487 5.33 -17.47 8.01
N TYR A 488 6.16 -16.90 8.87
CA TYR A 488 6.16 -17.16 10.30
C TYR A 488 5.92 -15.86 11.06
N GLU A 489 4.95 -15.86 11.98
CA GLU A 489 4.73 -14.74 12.87
C GLU A 489 4.48 -15.23 14.30
N ARG A 490 5.39 -14.90 15.19
CA ARG A 490 5.25 -15.14 16.61
C ARG A 490 4.61 -13.91 17.26
N ARG A 491 3.54 -14.11 18.02
CA ARG A 491 2.82 -13.06 18.73
C ARG A 491 3.52 -12.64 20.02
N GLN A 492 3.21 -11.45 20.53
CA GLN A 492 3.72 -10.98 21.82
C GLN A 492 3.28 -11.92 22.95
N LYS A 493 4.15 -12.14 23.92
CA LYS A 493 3.81 -12.85 25.15
C LYS A 493 3.36 -11.86 26.19
N LYS A 494 2.20 -12.09 26.77
CA LYS A 494 1.73 -11.36 27.94
C LYS A 494 1.96 -12.19 29.20
N ALA A 495 2.32 -11.53 30.32
CA ALA A 495 2.72 -12.21 31.56
C ALA A 495 1.68 -13.23 32.05
N ASP A 496 0.39 -12.90 31.97
CA ASP A 496 -0.69 -13.68 32.58
C ASP A 496 -1.64 -14.37 31.58
N LEU A 497 -1.42 -14.21 30.27
CA LEU A 497 -2.24 -14.84 29.24
C LEU A 497 -1.44 -15.84 28.40
N LYS A 498 -2.13 -16.88 27.96
CA LYS A 498 -1.60 -17.78 26.93
C LYS A 498 -1.26 -16.95 25.68
N ARG A 499 -0.06 -17.13 25.15
CA ARG A 499 0.34 -16.51 23.87
C ARG A 499 -0.64 -16.98 22.79
N ALA A 500 -1.10 -16.06 21.93
CA ALA A 500 -1.86 -16.44 20.76
C ALA A 500 -1.01 -17.31 19.83
N ASP A 501 -1.65 -18.23 19.12
CA ASP A 501 -0.97 -19.17 18.24
C ASP A 501 -0.16 -18.43 17.18
N ALA A 502 1.03 -18.98 16.90
CA ALA A 502 1.88 -18.42 15.89
C ALA A 502 1.34 -18.73 14.49
N ILE A 503 1.44 -17.77 13.60
CA ILE A 503 1.19 -17.99 12.18
C ILE A 503 2.33 -18.83 11.64
N ASN A 504 1.99 -19.97 11.05
CA ASN A 504 2.91 -20.87 10.36
C ASN A 504 2.28 -21.25 9.02
N ASN A 505 2.57 -20.49 7.99
CA ASN A 505 1.99 -20.71 6.67
C ASN A 505 3.08 -21.10 5.66
N LEU A 506 3.08 -22.35 5.26
CA LEU A 506 3.90 -22.86 4.18
C LEU A 506 3.04 -23.06 2.93
N SER A 507 3.42 -22.42 1.84
CA SER A 507 2.77 -22.56 0.55
C SER A 507 3.76 -22.99 -0.51
N VAL A 508 3.36 -23.92 -1.37
CA VAL A 508 4.13 -24.35 -2.53
C VAL A 508 3.30 -24.23 -3.80
N GLY A 509 3.96 -23.97 -4.90
CA GLY A 509 3.28 -23.83 -6.18
C GLY A 509 4.19 -24.15 -7.35
N ALA A 510 3.58 -24.31 -8.50
CA ALA A 510 4.26 -24.42 -9.76
C ALA A 510 3.55 -23.58 -10.81
N GLU A 511 4.33 -22.96 -11.67
CA GLU A 511 3.86 -22.17 -12.81
C GLU A 511 4.53 -22.69 -14.08
N TYR A 512 3.75 -23.00 -15.09
CA TYR A 512 4.23 -23.48 -16.38
C TYR A 512 3.77 -22.55 -17.49
N GLU A 513 4.73 -22.01 -18.25
CA GLU A 513 4.47 -21.22 -19.45
C GLU A 513 4.13 -22.16 -20.61
N LEU A 514 2.84 -22.33 -20.84
CA LEU A 514 2.32 -23.23 -21.88
C LEU A 514 2.58 -22.65 -23.29
N LEU A 515 2.35 -21.36 -23.46
CA LEU A 515 2.60 -20.56 -24.65
C LEU A 515 3.24 -19.25 -24.22
N ASN A 516 3.94 -18.55 -25.09
CA ASN A 516 4.67 -17.30 -24.77
C ASN A 516 3.88 -16.24 -23.98
N ARG A 517 2.55 -16.40 -23.88
CA ARG A 517 1.65 -15.45 -23.22
C ARG A 517 0.66 -16.11 -22.27
N ILE A 518 0.65 -17.42 -22.20
CA ILE A 518 -0.30 -18.19 -21.40
C ILE A 518 0.45 -19.03 -20.39
N ASN A 519 0.17 -18.81 -19.13
CA ASN A 519 0.71 -19.58 -18.01
C ASN A 519 -0.40 -20.37 -17.33
N VAL A 520 -0.11 -21.60 -16.95
CA VAL A 520 -0.93 -22.43 -16.08
C VAL A 520 -0.21 -22.55 -14.74
N PHE A 521 -0.92 -22.45 -13.66
CA PHE A 521 -0.33 -22.55 -12.33
C PHE A 521 -1.21 -23.35 -11.36
N GLY A 522 -0.55 -23.93 -10.37
CA GLY A 522 -1.19 -24.60 -9.24
C GLY A 522 -0.48 -24.24 -7.95
N ARG A 523 -1.23 -24.17 -6.86
CA ARG A 523 -0.71 -23.83 -5.53
C ARG A 523 -1.40 -24.63 -4.45
N LEU A 524 -0.63 -25.03 -3.47
CA LEU A 524 -1.05 -25.61 -2.21
C LEU A 524 -0.69 -24.59 -1.12
N ASN A 525 -1.68 -24.14 -0.39
CA ASN A 525 -1.54 -23.18 0.67
C ASN A 525 -1.78 -23.84 2.02
N ASN A 526 -1.18 -23.27 3.06
CA ASN A 526 -1.20 -23.80 4.42
C ASN A 526 -0.88 -25.32 4.45
N LEU A 527 0.24 -25.69 3.79
CA LEU A 527 0.65 -27.09 3.65
C LEU A 527 0.87 -27.79 5.00
N LEU A 528 1.17 -27.04 6.03
CA LEU A 528 1.31 -27.55 7.40
C LEU A 528 -0.03 -27.82 8.07
N ASN A 529 -1.14 -27.42 7.44
CA ASN A 529 -2.50 -27.53 7.96
C ASN A 529 -2.65 -27.03 9.41
N LYS A 530 -1.99 -25.91 9.72
CA LYS A 530 -2.05 -25.31 11.06
C LYS A 530 -3.23 -24.39 11.18
N ALA A 531 -4.02 -24.58 12.23
CA ALA A 531 -5.06 -23.64 12.61
C ALA A 531 -4.38 -22.43 13.30
N TYR A 532 -4.67 -21.25 12.80
CA TYR A 532 -4.29 -19.97 13.43
C TYR A 532 -5.31 -18.90 13.04
N ALA A 533 -5.37 -17.85 13.82
CA ALA A 533 -6.16 -16.67 13.50
C ALA A 533 -5.23 -15.51 13.11
N THR A 534 -5.50 -14.85 11.99
CA THR A 534 -4.79 -13.63 11.61
C THR A 534 -5.44 -12.41 12.20
N GLU A 535 -6.74 -12.36 12.09
CA GLU A 535 -7.56 -11.34 12.69
C GLU A 535 -8.02 -11.77 14.08
N ALA A 536 -8.35 -10.81 14.90
CA ALA A 536 -8.78 -11.09 16.26
C ALA A 536 -9.99 -12.04 16.30
N GLY A 537 -9.71 -13.31 16.50
CA GLY A 537 -10.71 -14.36 16.64
C GLY A 537 -11.15 -15.06 15.37
N TYR A 538 -10.75 -14.60 14.18
CA TYR A 538 -11.15 -15.24 12.92
C TYR A 538 -10.09 -16.23 12.43
N PRO A 539 -10.47 -17.52 12.28
CA PRO A 539 -9.57 -18.55 11.79
C PRO A 539 -9.33 -18.43 10.29
N VAL A 540 -8.22 -18.99 9.85
CA VAL A 540 -7.88 -19.11 8.44
C VAL A 540 -8.19 -20.48 7.92
N GLU A 541 -8.23 -20.60 6.59
CA GLU A 541 -8.38 -21.85 5.89
C GLU A 541 -7.26 -22.83 6.25
N GLY A 542 -7.61 -24.08 6.41
CA GLY A 542 -6.64 -25.17 6.49
C GLY A 542 -5.89 -25.40 5.18
N LEU A 543 -5.35 -26.59 4.99
CA LEU A 543 -4.72 -26.98 3.73
C LEU A 543 -5.73 -26.81 2.57
N HIS A 544 -5.39 -25.98 1.62
CA HIS A 544 -6.22 -25.78 0.45
C HIS A 544 -5.41 -25.66 -0.85
N PHE A 545 -6.04 -26.00 -1.95
CA PHE A 545 -5.46 -26.01 -3.28
C PHE A 545 -6.15 -24.99 -4.17
N MET A 546 -5.39 -24.36 -5.04
CA MET A 546 -5.89 -23.47 -6.09
C MET A 546 -5.12 -23.71 -7.39
N ALA A 547 -5.82 -23.79 -8.51
CA ALA A 547 -5.23 -23.85 -9.85
C ALA A 547 -5.85 -22.81 -10.77
N GLY A 548 -5.09 -22.39 -11.74
CA GLY A 548 -5.55 -21.34 -12.63
C GLY A 548 -4.71 -21.15 -13.88
N ILE A 549 -5.18 -20.23 -14.69
CA ILE A 549 -4.56 -19.81 -15.93
C ILE A 549 -4.39 -18.29 -15.93
N SER A 550 -3.31 -17.80 -16.51
CA SER A 550 -3.11 -16.39 -16.78
C SER A 550 -2.67 -16.15 -18.21
N CYS A 551 -3.11 -15.04 -18.77
CA CYS A 551 -2.78 -14.64 -20.14
C CYS A 551 -2.34 -13.18 -20.17
N ARG A 552 -1.30 -12.90 -20.97
CA ARG A 552 -0.86 -11.54 -21.31
C ARG A 552 -1.11 -11.29 -22.80
N PHE A 553 -1.52 -10.08 -23.17
CA PHE A 553 -1.81 -9.76 -24.57
C PHE A 553 -1.69 -8.27 -24.88
#